data_ced90ae93309ddfb2339b17093af7d6e
#
_entry.id   ced90ae93309ddfb2339b17093af7d6e
#
_cell.length_a   1.000
_cell.length_b   1.000
_cell.length_c   1.000
_cell.angle_alpha   90.00
_cell.angle_beta   90.00
_cell.angle_gamma   90.00
#
_symmetry.space_group_name_H-M   'P 1'
#
loop_
_entity.id
_entity.type
_entity.pdbx_description
1 polymer ?
#
loop_
_entity_poly.entity_id
_entity_poly.type
_entity_poly.pdbx_seq_one_letter_code
_entity_poly.pdbx_strand_id
1 'polypeptide(L)'
;MLKDDLSVFFLFFEESDFCLRANRVNKNYQINNIKVKHNVGSSVYINNYREKKEIEKLRNWHFIWSKFYYYKKNYGLVYSLLYFIPTLLRVIFRIILYTLIRNNEKREKYLIRFNGLLSSIKGMKSYKRINNK
;
A
#
# COMPACT_ATOMS: atom_id res chain seq x y z
N MET A 1 -14.26 -16.17 15.13
CA MET A 1 -13.26 -17.02 14.50
C MET A 1 -12.38 -16.15 13.63
N LEU A 2 -11.17 -15.80 14.16
CA LEU A 2 -10.27 -14.79 13.54
C LEU A 2 -9.35 -15.39 12.46
N LYS A 3 -9.77 -16.43 11.78
CA LYS A 3 -8.92 -17.28 10.92
C LYS A 3 -8.79 -16.80 9.47
N ASP A 4 -9.19 -15.57 9.12
CA ASP A 4 -9.15 -15.10 7.75
C ASP A 4 -7.99 -14.13 7.53
N ASP A 5 -6.93 -14.72 7.02
CA ASP A 5 -6.05 -14.21 5.97
C ASP A 5 -5.28 -12.90 6.22
N LEU A 6 -4.51 -12.86 7.33
CA LEU A 6 -3.39 -11.92 7.44
C LEU A 6 -2.33 -12.15 6.34
N SER A 7 -2.35 -13.34 5.71
CA SER A 7 -1.41 -13.73 4.64
C SER A 7 -1.59 -12.97 3.34
N VAL A 8 -2.71 -12.28 3.13
CA VAL A 8 -2.99 -11.53 1.89
C VAL A 8 -2.24 -10.21 1.84
N PHE A 9 -2.07 -9.54 2.98
CA PHE A 9 -1.28 -8.32 3.06
C PHE A 9 0.20 -8.66 3.23
N PHE A 10 1.00 -8.36 2.21
CA PHE A 10 2.45 -8.51 2.33
C PHE A 10 3.10 -7.32 3.04
N LEU A 11 2.53 -6.11 2.83
CA LEU A 11 3.03 -4.84 3.37
C LEU A 11 1.88 -3.84 3.47
N PHE A 12 1.76 -3.14 4.60
CA PHE A 12 0.76 -2.13 4.90
C PHE A 12 -0.68 -2.65 5.08
N PHE A 13 -1.43 -2.02 5.96
CA PHE A 13 -2.83 -2.27 6.28
C PHE A 13 -3.12 -3.60 7.01
N GLU A 14 -2.12 -4.45 7.25
CA GLU A 14 -2.26 -5.65 8.08
C GLU A 14 -2.72 -5.31 9.51
N GLU A 15 -2.10 -4.33 10.14
CA GLU A 15 -2.47 -3.85 11.47
C GLU A 15 -3.87 -3.21 11.49
N SER A 16 -4.17 -2.39 10.47
CA SER A 16 -5.48 -1.74 10.35
C SER A 16 -6.61 -2.77 10.16
N ASP A 17 -6.37 -3.79 9.34
CA ASP A 17 -7.33 -4.88 9.14
C ASP A 17 -7.49 -5.72 10.41
N PHE A 18 -6.40 -6.00 11.11
CA PHE A 18 -6.44 -6.70 12.39
C PHE A 18 -7.24 -5.90 13.42
N CYS A 19 -6.93 -4.62 13.62
CA CYS A 19 -7.63 -3.77 14.58
C CYS A 19 -9.14 -3.66 14.26
N LEU A 20 -9.50 -3.53 12.97
CA LEU A 20 -10.90 -3.47 12.57
C LEU A 20 -11.63 -4.78 12.89
N ARG A 21 -11.03 -5.93 12.65
CA ARG A 21 -11.60 -7.24 12.97
C ARG A 21 -11.66 -7.49 14.47
N ALA A 22 -10.61 -7.11 15.20
CA ALA A 22 -10.57 -7.22 16.66
C ALA A 22 -11.68 -6.37 17.30
N ASN A 23 -11.93 -5.16 16.80
CA ASN A 23 -12.98 -4.27 17.30
C ASN A 23 -14.41 -4.81 17.08
N ARG A 24 -14.61 -5.75 16.16
CA ARG A 24 -15.90 -6.45 15.98
C ARG A 24 -16.15 -7.49 17.05
N VAL A 25 -15.12 -7.99 17.71
CA VAL A 25 -15.20 -9.02 18.77
C VAL A 25 -15.14 -8.36 20.14
N ASN A 26 -14.26 -7.37 20.31
CA ASN A 26 -14.09 -6.64 21.56
C ASN A 26 -13.61 -5.22 21.30
N LYS A 27 -13.77 -4.31 22.27
CA LYS A 27 -13.31 -2.92 22.12
C LYS A 27 -11.80 -2.83 22.08
N ASN A 28 -11.27 -2.03 21.15
CA ASN A 28 -9.86 -1.66 21.12
C ASN A 28 -9.64 -0.41 21.98
N TYR A 29 -8.55 -0.40 22.73
CA TYR A 29 -8.16 0.74 23.57
C TYR A 29 -6.79 1.25 23.13
N GLN A 30 -6.66 2.57 23.04
CA GLN A 30 -5.37 3.21 22.83
C GLN A 30 -4.81 3.66 24.17
N ILE A 31 -3.57 3.28 24.46
CA ILE A 31 -2.85 3.67 25.67
C ILE A 31 -1.97 4.88 25.34
N ASN A 32 -2.33 6.06 25.88
CA ASN A 32 -1.66 7.32 25.53
C ASN A 32 -0.42 7.64 26.38
N ASN A 33 -0.24 6.98 27.52
CA ASN A 33 0.86 7.20 28.46
C ASN A 33 2.09 6.32 28.20
N ILE A 34 2.04 5.44 27.24
CA ILE A 34 3.16 4.60 26.82
C ILE A 34 3.74 5.14 25.51
N LYS A 35 5.05 5.42 25.50
CA LYS A 35 5.78 5.84 24.29
C LYS A 35 6.65 4.70 23.80
N VAL A 36 6.40 4.25 22.57
CA VAL A 36 7.23 3.26 21.88
C VAL A 36 8.05 3.97 20.81
N LYS A 37 9.38 3.84 20.88
CA LYS A 37 10.26 4.37 19.83
C LYS A 37 10.26 3.41 18.64
N HIS A 38 9.68 3.85 17.54
CA HIS A 38 9.67 3.09 16.29
C HIS A 38 10.75 3.61 15.33
N ASN A 39 11.79 2.82 15.11
CA ASN A 39 12.85 3.17 14.16
C ASN A 39 12.41 2.77 12.75
N VAL A 40 11.74 3.69 12.05
CA VAL A 40 11.25 3.44 10.69
C VAL A 40 12.42 3.16 9.75
N GLY A 41 12.36 2.01 9.07
CA GLY A 41 13.36 1.64 8.05
C GLY A 41 14.65 1.01 8.58
N SER A 42 14.80 0.81 9.88
CA SER A 42 16.00 0.18 10.47
C SER A 42 16.10 -1.33 10.22
N SER A 43 15.02 -1.97 9.81
CA SER A 43 14.97 -3.42 9.57
C SER A 43 15.63 -3.85 8.24
N VAL A 44 15.96 -2.90 7.37
CA VAL A 44 16.58 -3.18 6.07
C VAL A 44 17.88 -2.40 5.95
N TYR A 45 19.01 -3.11 5.98
CA TYR A 45 20.31 -2.52 5.64
C TYR A 45 20.35 -2.23 4.14
N ILE A 46 20.40 -0.95 3.78
CA ILE A 46 20.43 -0.49 2.40
C ILE A 46 21.85 -0.05 2.10
N ASN A 47 22.58 -0.86 1.34
CA ASN A 47 24.00 -0.62 1.06
C ASN A 47 24.24 0.30 -0.15
N ASN A 48 23.24 0.47 -1.04
CA ASN A 48 23.41 1.28 -2.22
C ASN A 48 22.14 2.00 -2.67
N TYR A 49 22.31 3.05 -3.50
CA TYR A 49 21.21 3.87 -4.04
C TYR A 49 20.22 3.07 -4.89
N ARG A 50 20.70 2.07 -5.64
CA ARG A 50 19.85 1.23 -6.51
C ARG A 50 18.90 0.38 -5.70
N GLU A 51 19.40 -0.23 -4.64
CA GLU A 51 18.58 -1.03 -3.72
C GLU A 51 17.51 -0.18 -3.03
N LYS A 52 17.88 1.01 -2.55
CA LYS A 52 16.94 1.98 -1.97
C LYS A 52 15.80 2.30 -2.93
N LYS A 53 16.09 2.52 -4.20
CA LYS A 53 15.11 2.83 -5.24
C LYS A 53 14.15 1.65 -5.47
N GLU A 54 14.67 0.43 -5.52
CA GLU A 54 13.83 -0.77 -5.69
C GLU A 54 12.91 -1.01 -4.48
N ILE A 55 13.40 -0.81 -3.27
CA ILE A 55 12.59 -0.88 -2.05
C ILE A 55 11.49 0.20 -2.06
N GLU A 56 11.80 1.43 -2.49
CA GLU A 56 10.79 2.49 -2.61
C GLU A 56 9.72 2.14 -3.64
N LYS A 57 10.09 1.57 -4.77
CA LYS A 57 9.15 1.07 -5.79
C LYS A 57 8.23 0.00 -5.21
N LEU A 58 8.80 -0.97 -4.51
CA LEU A 58 8.06 -2.04 -3.85
C LEU A 58 7.06 -1.48 -2.85
N ARG A 59 7.50 -0.58 -1.96
CA ARG A 59 6.65 0.08 -0.96
C ARG A 59 5.51 0.87 -1.60
N ASN A 60 5.78 1.64 -2.65
CA ASN A 60 4.76 2.43 -3.37
C ASN A 60 3.69 1.53 -4.01
N TRP A 61 4.10 0.39 -4.57
CA TRP A 61 3.16 -0.57 -5.17
C TRP A 61 2.27 -1.21 -4.12
N HIS A 62 2.88 -1.76 -3.05
CA HIS A 62 2.14 -2.42 -1.98
C HIS A 62 1.23 -1.47 -1.21
N PHE A 63 1.66 -0.24 -0.96
CA PHE A 63 0.85 0.74 -0.25
C PHE A 63 -0.50 0.98 -0.94
N ILE A 64 -0.49 1.23 -2.25
CA ILE A 64 -1.74 1.52 -2.98
C ILE A 64 -2.57 0.25 -3.19
N TRP A 65 -1.91 -0.90 -3.45
CA TRP A 65 -2.55 -2.20 -3.58
C TRP A 65 -3.27 -2.58 -2.30
N SER A 66 -2.59 -2.56 -1.17
CA SER A 66 -3.12 -2.92 0.15
C SER A 66 -4.23 -1.97 0.60
N LYS A 67 -4.07 -0.67 0.33
CA LYS A 67 -5.09 0.33 0.64
C LYS A 67 -6.39 0.03 -0.08
N PHE A 68 -6.37 -0.20 -1.39
CA PHE A 68 -7.57 -0.54 -2.14
C PHE A 68 -8.16 -1.89 -1.69
N TYR A 69 -7.32 -2.90 -1.50
CA TYR A 69 -7.76 -4.21 -1.04
C TYR A 69 -8.44 -4.15 0.33
N TYR A 70 -7.89 -3.37 1.27
CA TYR A 70 -8.49 -3.14 2.59
C TYR A 70 -9.92 -2.58 2.50
N TYR A 71 -10.11 -1.54 1.69
CA TYR A 71 -11.44 -0.96 1.48
C TYR A 71 -12.39 -1.94 0.80
N LYS A 72 -11.93 -2.62 -0.25
CA LYS A 72 -12.71 -3.63 -0.96
C LYS A 72 -13.15 -4.77 -0.05
N LYS A 73 -12.25 -5.27 0.80
CA LYS A 73 -12.54 -6.34 1.76
C LYS A 73 -13.57 -5.93 2.81
N ASN A 74 -13.47 -4.72 3.33
CA ASN A 74 -14.25 -4.29 4.49
C ASN A 74 -15.53 -3.53 4.13
N TYR A 75 -15.59 -2.85 2.98
CA TYR A 75 -16.71 -1.99 2.56
C TYR A 75 -17.31 -2.36 1.20
N GLY A 76 -16.75 -3.37 0.54
CA GLY A 76 -17.20 -3.84 -0.77
C GLY A 76 -16.57 -3.11 -1.96
N LEU A 77 -16.75 -3.72 -3.15
CA LEU A 77 -16.11 -3.26 -4.39
C LEU A 77 -16.62 -1.88 -4.83
N VAL A 78 -17.94 -1.69 -4.84
CA VAL A 78 -18.55 -0.45 -5.35
C VAL A 78 -18.10 0.75 -4.55
N TYR A 79 -18.21 0.67 -3.22
CA TYR A 79 -17.72 1.72 -2.32
C TYR A 79 -16.24 2.03 -2.57
N SER A 80 -15.42 1.01 -2.69
CA SER A 80 -13.98 1.17 -2.90
C SER A 80 -13.66 1.84 -4.23
N LEU A 81 -14.35 1.48 -5.30
CA LEU A 81 -14.18 2.13 -6.60
C LEU A 81 -14.50 3.62 -6.51
N LEU A 82 -15.66 3.98 -5.92
CA LEU A 82 -16.06 5.38 -5.76
C LEU A 82 -15.06 6.16 -4.88
N TYR A 83 -14.66 5.59 -3.75
CA TYR A 83 -13.67 6.20 -2.85
C TYR A 83 -12.32 6.44 -3.51
N PHE A 84 -11.91 5.58 -4.43
CA PHE A 84 -10.61 5.67 -5.11
C PHE A 84 -10.62 6.51 -6.40
N ILE A 85 -11.77 6.97 -6.91
CA ILE A 85 -11.85 7.86 -8.08
C ILE A 85 -10.91 9.08 -7.94
N PRO A 86 -10.93 9.87 -6.86
CA PRO A 86 -10.03 11.02 -6.72
C PRO A 86 -8.56 10.62 -6.73
N THR A 87 -8.25 9.45 -6.14
CA THR A 87 -6.88 8.93 -6.12
C THR A 87 -6.43 8.52 -7.52
N LEU A 88 -7.30 7.85 -8.28
CA LEU A 88 -7.04 7.43 -9.66
C LEU A 88 -6.80 8.65 -10.56
N LEU A 89 -7.69 9.65 -10.50
CA LEU A 89 -7.56 10.90 -11.27
C LEU A 89 -6.25 11.62 -10.94
N ARG A 90 -5.90 11.72 -9.66
CA ARG A 90 -4.64 12.32 -9.23
C ARG A 90 -3.43 11.55 -9.76
N VAL A 91 -3.46 10.24 -9.75
CA VAL A 91 -2.35 9.40 -10.26
C VAL A 91 -2.21 9.60 -11.77
N ILE A 92 -3.30 9.57 -12.54
CA ILE A 92 -3.28 9.79 -13.99
C ILE A 92 -2.76 11.20 -14.31
N PHE A 93 -3.29 12.22 -13.65
CA PHE A 93 -2.84 13.60 -13.83
C PHE A 93 -1.33 13.73 -13.57
N ARG A 94 -0.82 13.13 -12.49
CA ARG A 94 0.61 13.17 -12.18
C ARG A 94 1.46 12.43 -13.20
N ILE A 95 0.98 11.33 -13.78
CA ILE A 95 1.68 10.63 -14.86
C ILE A 95 1.82 11.54 -16.07
N ILE A 96 0.73 12.20 -16.50
CA ILE A 96 0.73 13.12 -17.62
C ILE A 96 1.66 14.31 -17.35
N LEU A 97 1.51 14.96 -16.20
CA LEU A 97 2.32 16.10 -15.79
C LEU A 97 3.82 15.77 -15.81
N TYR A 98 4.23 14.66 -15.19
CA TYR A 98 5.65 14.29 -15.13
C TYR A 98 6.19 13.73 -16.44
N THR A 99 5.32 13.33 -17.37
CA THR A 99 5.70 13.02 -18.76
C THR A 99 6.04 14.31 -19.51
N LEU A 100 5.19 15.34 -19.39
CA LEU A 100 5.40 16.65 -20.03
C LEU A 100 6.66 17.36 -19.48
N ILE A 101 6.86 17.33 -18.17
CA ILE A 101 8.04 17.94 -17.50
C ILE A 101 9.32 17.08 -17.70
N ARG A 102 9.23 15.92 -18.35
CA ARG A 102 10.33 14.95 -18.53
C ARG A 102 11.00 14.47 -17.22
N ASN A 103 10.25 14.49 -16.11
CA ASN A 103 10.73 13.96 -14.82
C ASN A 103 10.47 12.45 -14.73
N ASN A 104 11.40 11.67 -15.27
CA ASN A 104 11.24 10.21 -15.37
C ASN A 104 11.11 9.51 -14.02
N GLU A 105 11.81 9.99 -12.99
CA GLU A 105 11.77 9.38 -11.67
C GLU A 105 10.38 9.50 -11.01
N LYS A 106 9.82 10.71 -11.01
CA LYS A 106 8.48 10.92 -10.49
C LYS A 106 7.41 10.23 -11.33
N ARG A 107 7.55 10.25 -12.67
CA ARG A 107 6.66 9.50 -13.57
C ARG A 107 6.64 8.00 -13.22
N GLU A 108 7.82 7.37 -13.07
CA GLU A 108 7.96 5.96 -12.72
C GLU A 108 7.24 5.63 -11.38
N LYS A 109 7.39 6.48 -10.38
CA LYS A 109 6.70 6.34 -9.09
C LYS A 109 5.17 6.27 -9.25
N TYR A 110 4.58 7.15 -10.07
CA TYR A 110 3.13 7.15 -10.29
C TYR A 110 2.65 6.01 -11.19
N LEU A 111 3.46 5.57 -12.15
CA LEU A 111 3.17 4.37 -12.95
C LEU A 111 3.13 3.11 -12.07
N ILE A 112 4.03 3.00 -11.10
CA ILE A 112 4.06 1.90 -10.13
C ILE A 112 2.81 1.92 -9.25
N ARG A 113 2.38 3.10 -8.78
CA ARG A 113 1.13 3.25 -8.02
C ARG A 113 -0.09 2.90 -8.86
N PHE A 114 -0.14 3.34 -10.11
CA PHE A 114 -1.21 3.00 -11.04
C PHE A 114 -1.31 1.49 -11.25
N ASN A 115 -0.18 0.84 -11.50
CA ASN A 115 -0.11 -0.62 -11.66
C ASN A 115 -0.57 -1.36 -10.38
N GLY A 116 -0.14 -0.93 -9.20
CA GLY A 116 -0.58 -1.51 -7.93
C GLY A 116 -2.09 -1.39 -7.73
N LEU A 117 -2.67 -0.23 -8.03
CA LEU A 117 -4.12 -0.01 -7.94
C LEU A 117 -4.89 -0.91 -8.92
N LEU A 118 -4.49 -0.94 -10.19
CA LEU A 118 -5.13 -1.81 -11.20
C LEU A 118 -5.03 -3.30 -10.83
N SER A 119 -3.88 -3.73 -10.30
CA SER A 119 -3.69 -5.11 -9.86
C SER A 119 -4.66 -5.47 -8.72
N SER A 120 -4.88 -4.57 -7.78
CA SER A 120 -5.83 -4.77 -6.68
C SER A 120 -7.29 -4.76 -7.15
N ILE A 121 -7.66 -3.87 -8.07
CA ILE A 121 -9.00 -3.84 -8.70
C ILE A 121 -9.30 -5.16 -9.40
N LYS A 122 -8.34 -5.68 -10.18
CA LYS A 122 -8.43 -6.96 -10.90
C LYS A 122 -8.43 -8.19 -9.96
N GLY A 123 -8.24 -7.99 -8.66
CA GLY A 123 -8.20 -9.10 -7.69
C GLY A 123 -6.91 -9.91 -7.73
N MET A 124 -5.85 -9.39 -8.33
CA MET A 124 -4.55 -10.06 -8.34
C MET A 124 -3.94 -10.07 -6.94
N LYS A 125 -3.30 -11.17 -6.56
CA LYS A 125 -2.63 -11.29 -5.26
C LYS A 125 -1.50 -10.26 -5.11
N SER A 126 -1.10 -10.00 -3.88
CA SER A 126 0.04 -9.14 -3.51
C SER A 126 1.36 -9.83 -3.89
N TYR A 127 1.70 -9.83 -5.18
CA TYR A 127 2.77 -10.65 -5.77
C TYR A 127 4.12 -9.95 -5.92
N LYS A 128 4.13 -8.60 -5.94
CA LYS A 128 5.37 -7.89 -6.26
C LYS A 128 6.44 -8.10 -5.18
N ARG A 129 7.62 -8.49 -5.62
CA ARG A 129 8.82 -8.72 -4.80
C ARG A 129 10.01 -7.97 -5.40
N ILE A 130 11.10 -7.84 -4.64
CA ILE A 130 12.37 -7.34 -5.18
C ILE A 130 12.95 -8.44 -6.07
N ASN A 131 13.25 -8.10 -7.32
CA ASN A 131 13.99 -9.00 -8.19
C ASN A 131 15.48 -8.89 -7.81
N ASN A 132 15.95 -9.81 -7.00
CA ASN A 132 17.38 -10.01 -6.80
C ASN A 132 17.93 -10.67 -8.07
N LYS A 133 18.40 -9.83 -9.02
CA LYS A 133 19.29 -10.26 -10.10
C LYS A 133 20.70 -9.80 -9.80
#